data_e4054d0171c2057226a3cf53501ad9f9
#
_entry.id   e4054d0171c2057226a3cf53501ad9f9
#
_cell.length_a   1.000
_cell.length_b   1.000
_cell.length_c   1.000
_cell.angle_alpha   90.00
_cell.angle_beta   90.00
_cell.angle_gamma   90.00
#
_symmetry.space_group_name_H-M   'P 1'
#
loop_
_entity.id
_entity.type
_entity.pdbx_description
1 polymer ?
#
loop_
_entity_poly.entity_id
_entity_poly.type
_entity_poly.pdbx_seq_one_letter_code
_entity_poly.pdbx_strand_id
1 'polypeptide(L)'
;MTGLTQLSGKIAEYNAEKLGTEYFEVEWHAGARPTHTIWQGRVWSQQQLYDVCGLGTVIGLCGANCYHTYFPFVPGVSVRTYTDDWLDEQNWKESEPTEFRGKEYTLYEAKQRQRQMETAMRAQRERCRCFRTVMLIRMM
;
A
#
# COMPACT_ATOMS: atom_id res chain seq x y z
N MET A 1 6.68 3.84 -7.66
CA MET A 1 6.81 3.52 -6.23
C MET A 1 7.33 2.12 -5.97
N THR A 2 7.15 1.22 -6.89
CA THR A 2 7.57 -0.18 -6.78
C THR A 2 9.06 -0.38 -6.43
N GLY A 3 9.96 0.48 -6.94
CA GLY A 3 11.39 0.37 -6.66
C GLY A 3 11.79 0.63 -5.21
N LEU A 4 11.13 1.58 -4.54
CA LEU A 4 11.45 1.92 -3.14
C LEU A 4 10.95 0.85 -2.17
N THR A 5 9.74 0.32 -2.36
CA THR A 5 9.21 -0.76 -1.54
C THR A 5 9.99 -2.07 -1.73
N GLN A 6 10.44 -2.36 -2.96
CA GLN A 6 11.31 -3.50 -3.22
C GLN A 6 12.69 -3.37 -2.58
N LEU A 7 13.27 -2.17 -2.57
CA LEU A 7 14.54 -1.92 -1.87
C LEU A 7 14.36 -2.10 -0.36
N SER A 8 13.28 -1.56 0.21
CA SER A 8 12.96 -1.74 1.63
C SER A 8 12.81 -3.23 1.98
N GLY A 9 12.15 -4.02 1.13
CA GLY A 9 12.02 -5.45 1.30
C GLY A 9 13.38 -6.18 1.34
N LYS A 10 14.28 -5.87 0.41
CA LYS A 10 15.64 -6.46 0.40
C LYS A 10 16.45 -6.10 1.66
N ILE A 11 16.27 -4.88 2.19
CA ILE A 11 16.89 -4.48 3.45
C ILE A 11 16.29 -5.28 4.61
N ALA A 12 14.99 -5.50 4.62
CA ALA A 12 14.32 -6.31 5.64
C ALA A 12 14.82 -7.77 5.61
N GLU A 13 14.95 -8.37 4.44
CA GLU A 13 15.49 -9.73 4.27
C GLU A 13 16.95 -9.84 4.75
N TYR A 14 17.80 -8.88 4.39
CA TYR A 14 19.17 -8.82 4.88
C TYR A 14 19.24 -8.70 6.41
N ASN A 15 18.39 -7.86 7.00
CA ASN A 15 18.33 -7.71 8.46
C ASN A 15 17.82 -8.99 9.14
N ALA A 16 16.84 -9.67 8.56
CA ALA A 16 16.32 -10.94 9.07
C ALA A 16 17.41 -12.02 9.10
N GLU A 17 18.22 -12.13 8.03
CA GLU A 17 19.37 -13.03 7.99
C GLU A 17 20.36 -12.73 9.12
N LYS A 18 20.67 -11.46 9.37
CA LYS A 18 21.55 -11.05 10.48
C LYS A 18 20.98 -11.35 11.87
N LEU A 19 19.66 -11.29 12.01
CA LEU A 19 18.95 -11.59 13.25
C LEU A 19 18.68 -13.09 13.42
N GLY A 20 18.91 -13.91 12.41
CA GLY A 20 18.64 -15.34 12.43
C GLY A 20 17.16 -15.68 12.50
N THR A 21 16.31 -14.88 11.84
CA THR A 21 14.85 -15.11 11.80
C THR A 21 14.38 -15.26 10.34
N GLU A 22 13.33 -16.08 10.18
CA GLU A 22 12.62 -16.25 8.90
C GLU A 22 11.21 -15.65 8.95
N TYR A 23 10.88 -14.91 10.02
CA TYR A 23 9.57 -14.31 10.20
C TYR A 23 9.60 -12.81 9.99
N PHE A 24 8.49 -12.28 9.45
CA PHE A 24 8.33 -10.87 9.13
C PHE A 24 6.93 -10.39 9.53
N GLU A 25 6.84 -9.21 10.11
CA GLU A 25 5.59 -8.51 10.31
C GLU A 25 5.35 -7.59 9.12
N VAL A 26 4.18 -7.72 8.47
CA VAL A 26 3.76 -6.86 7.37
C VAL A 26 3.04 -5.66 7.94
N GLU A 27 3.38 -4.48 7.45
CA GLU A 27 2.76 -3.23 7.86
C GLU A 27 1.27 -3.17 7.48
N TRP A 28 0.46 -2.53 8.32
CA TRP A 28 -0.94 -2.26 8.03
C TRP A 28 -1.11 -0.87 7.42
N HIS A 29 -1.97 -0.74 6.42
CA HIS A 29 -2.33 0.51 5.79
C HIS A 29 -3.84 0.67 5.62
N ALA A 30 -4.37 1.80 6.07
CA ALA A 30 -5.77 2.15 5.87
C ALA A 30 -6.12 2.24 4.38
N GLY A 31 -7.27 1.69 4.00
CA GLY A 31 -7.76 1.66 2.62
C GLY A 31 -6.88 0.84 1.68
N ALA A 32 -6.34 -0.25 2.18
CA ALA A 32 -5.66 -1.25 1.38
C ALA A 32 -6.61 -1.91 0.38
N ARG A 33 -6.07 -2.54 -0.67
CA ARG A 33 -6.88 -3.37 -1.56
C ARG A 33 -7.58 -4.47 -0.77
N PRO A 34 -8.80 -4.87 -1.13
CA PRO A 34 -9.48 -5.97 -0.45
C PRO A 34 -8.67 -7.27 -0.39
N THR A 35 -7.83 -7.54 -1.40
CA THR A 35 -6.91 -8.70 -1.41
C THR A 35 -5.74 -8.56 -0.43
N HIS A 36 -5.44 -7.36 0.06
CA HIS A 36 -4.36 -7.11 1.00
C HIS A 36 -4.82 -7.09 2.46
N THR A 37 -6.11 -6.85 2.70
CA THR A 37 -6.68 -6.80 4.05
C THR A 37 -6.54 -8.11 4.81
N ILE A 38 -6.49 -9.24 4.10
CA ILE A 38 -6.39 -10.58 4.69
C ILE A 38 -5.02 -10.89 5.29
N TRP A 39 -3.95 -10.24 4.81
CA TRP A 39 -2.59 -10.54 5.23
C TRP A 39 -1.81 -9.36 5.83
N GLN A 40 -2.28 -8.10 5.67
CA GLN A 40 -1.63 -6.94 6.26
C GLN A 40 -1.69 -6.96 7.79
N GLY A 41 -0.69 -6.36 8.46
CA GLY A 41 -0.62 -6.27 9.91
C GLY A 41 -0.33 -7.58 10.64
N ARG A 42 -0.02 -8.65 9.90
CA ARG A 42 0.21 -10.00 10.46
C ARG A 42 1.66 -10.42 10.29
N VAL A 43 2.04 -11.42 11.09
CA VAL A 43 3.36 -12.04 11.03
C VAL A 43 3.30 -13.27 10.12
N TRP A 44 4.24 -13.35 9.18
CA TRP A 44 4.36 -14.39 8.19
C TRP A 44 5.78 -14.94 8.13
N SER A 45 5.93 -16.22 7.82
CA SER A 45 7.24 -16.77 7.46
C SER A 45 7.66 -16.27 6.07
N GLN A 46 8.95 -16.32 5.76
CA GLN A 46 9.46 -15.93 4.45
C GLN A 46 8.72 -16.65 3.30
N GLN A 47 8.49 -17.96 3.44
CA GLN A 47 7.74 -18.73 2.45
C GLN A 47 6.30 -18.21 2.28
N GLN A 48 5.64 -17.89 3.39
CA GLN A 48 4.27 -17.36 3.36
C GLN A 48 4.17 -15.96 2.76
N LEU A 49 5.24 -15.14 2.82
CA LEU A 49 5.26 -13.86 2.10
C LEU A 49 5.12 -14.07 0.59
N TYR A 50 5.69 -15.13 0.04
CA TYR A 50 5.51 -15.48 -1.38
C TYR A 50 4.16 -16.14 -1.65
N ASP A 51 3.77 -17.12 -0.86
CA ASP A 51 2.60 -17.96 -1.13
C ASP A 51 1.26 -17.28 -0.80
N VAL A 52 1.22 -16.50 0.30
CA VAL A 52 0.00 -15.85 0.81
C VAL A 52 -0.05 -14.37 0.45
N CYS A 53 1.04 -13.63 0.71
CA CYS A 53 1.08 -12.19 0.46
C CYS A 53 1.43 -11.88 -1.00
N GLY A 54 1.86 -12.85 -1.79
CA GLY A 54 2.17 -12.70 -3.20
C GLY A 54 3.41 -11.85 -3.45
N LEU A 55 4.41 -11.91 -2.56
CA LEU A 55 5.68 -11.22 -2.76
C LEU A 55 6.30 -11.64 -4.10
N GLY A 56 6.78 -10.66 -4.87
CA GLY A 56 7.32 -10.90 -6.21
C GLY A 56 6.28 -10.91 -7.33
N THR A 57 4.98 -10.84 -7.02
CA THR A 57 3.92 -10.71 -8.02
C THR A 57 3.52 -9.25 -8.25
N VAL A 58 2.91 -8.96 -9.40
CA VAL A 58 2.51 -7.59 -9.77
C VAL A 58 1.44 -7.04 -8.82
N ILE A 59 0.55 -7.89 -8.33
CA ILE A 59 -0.62 -7.48 -7.51
C ILE A 59 -0.44 -7.75 -6.01
N GLY A 60 0.63 -8.40 -5.60
CA GLY A 60 0.89 -8.78 -4.20
C GLY A 60 1.73 -7.76 -3.43
N LEU A 61 2.35 -8.25 -2.37
CA LEU A 61 3.23 -7.47 -1.49
C LEU A 61 4.41 -6.86 -2.28
N CYS A 62 4.69 -5.59 -2.07
CA CYS A 62 5.69 -4.80 -2.82
C CYS A 62 5.45 -4.74 -4.34
N GLY A 63 4.28 -5.16 -4.82
CA GLY A 63 3.88 -5.10 -6.22
C GLY A 63 3.46 -3.70 -6.69
N ALA A 64 2.81 -3.62 -7.85
CA ALA A 64 2.38 -2.37 -8.45
C ALA A 64 1.36 -1.63 -7.56
N ASN A 65 1.65 -0.37 -7.21
CA ASN A 65 0.84 0.46 -6.31
C ASN A 65 0.59 -0.16 -4.92
N CYS A 66 1.45 -1.08 -4.49
CA CYS A 66 1.49 -1.56 -3.13
C CYS A 66 2.35 -0.61 -2.28
N TYR A 67 1.83 -0.20 -1.13
CA TYR A 67 2.52 0.67 -0.17
C TYR A 67 3.03 -0.10 1.05
N HIS A 68 2.64 -1.38 1.18
CA HIS A 68 3.04 -2.21 2.30
C HIS A 68 4.54 -2.48 2.27
N THR A 69 5.14 -2.40 3.45
CA THR A 69 6.48 -2.86 3.75
C THR A 69 6.40 -3.99 4.77
N TYR A 70 7.50 -4.64 5.02
CA TYR A 70 7.61 -5.69 6.02
C TYR A 70 8.94 -5.61 6.76
N PHE A 71 8.95 -6.05 7.99
CA PHE A 71 10.10 -5.95 8.89
C PHE A 71 10.39 -7.30 9.53
N PRO A 72 11.67 -7.59 9.86
CA PRO A 72 12.02 -8.81 10.56
C PRO A 72 11.27 -8.93 11.88
N PHE A 73 10.75 -10.10 12.17
CA PHE A 73 10.10 -10.44 13.42
C PHE A 73 10.82 -11.61 14.06
N VAL A 74 11.26 -11.47 15.31
CA VAL A 74 11.95 -12.54 16.05
C VAL A 74 10.96 -13.14 17.06
N PRO A 75 10.46 -14.36 16.83
CA PRO A 75 9.55 -15.02 17.75
C PRO A 75 10.13 -15.12 19.16
N GLY A 76 9.32 -14.78 20.16
CA GLY A 76 9.73 -14.77 21.58
C GLY A 76 10.52 -13.52 22.01
N VAL A 77 10.92 -12.65 21.09
CA VAL A 77 11.62 -11.39 21.39
C VAL A 77 10.82 -10.18 20.89
N SER A 78 10.38 -10.21 19.64
CA SER A 78 9.59 -9.14 19.06
C SER A 78 8.14 -9.19 19.57
N VAL A 79 7.57 -8.00 19.78
CA VAL A 79 6.14 -7.84 20.10
C VAL A 79 5.42 -7.41 18.82
N ARG A 80 4.28 -8.03 18.52
CA ARG A 80 3.44 -7.66 17.37
C ARG A 80 2.94 -6.22 17.52
N THR A 81 3.05 -5.46 16.46
CA THR A 81 2.55 -4.07 16.39
C THR A 81 1.02 -4.04 16.42
N TYR A 82 0.39 -5.02 15.78
CA TYR A 82 -1.07 -5.10 15.65
C TYR A 82 -1.60 -6.39 16.25
N THR A 83 -2.63 -6.28 17.11
CA THR A 83 -3.37 -7.45 17.61
C THR A 83 -4.42 -7.90 16.60
N ASP A 84 -4.84 -9.16 16.67
CA ASP A 84 -5.87 -9.68 15.75
C ASP A 84 -7.22 -8.95 15.97
N ASP A 85 -7.61 -8.71 17.22
CA ASP A 85 -8.84 -7.95 17.55
C ASP A 85 -8.82 -6.53 16.96
N TRP A 86 -7.66 -5.87 17.02
CA TRP A 86 -7.50 -4.53 16.43
C TRP A 86 -7.60 -4.59 14.90
N LEU A 87 -6.98 -5.57 14.26
CA LEU A 87 -7.06 -5.77 12.81
C LEU A 87 -8.49 -6.03 12.35
N ASP A 88 -9.22 -6.87 13.06
CA ASP A 88 -10.61 -7.19 12.75
C ASP A 88 -11.51 -5.96 12.92
N GLU A 89 -11.30 -5.16 13.95
CA GLU A 89 -12.01 -3.89 14.16
C GLU A 89 -11.71 -2.89 13.03
N GLN A 90 -10.46 -2.74 12.60
CA GLN A 90 -10.12 -1.83 11.50
C GLN A 90 -10.68 -2.31 10.17
N ASN A 91 -10.57 -3.61 9.87
CA ASN A 91 -11.13 -4.19 8.65
C ASN A 91 -12.65 -4.01 8.58
N TRP A 92 -13.34 -4.15 9.72
CA TRP A 92 -14.77 -3.90 9.80
C TRP A 92 -15.09 -2.42 9.53
N LYS A 93 -14.40 -1.49 10.19
CA LYS A 93 -14.58 -0.04 9.97
C LYS A 93 -14.34 0.37 8.53
N GLU A 94 -13.33 -0.20 7.87
CA GLU A 94 -12.99 0.11 6.48
C GLU A 94 -13.99 -0.48 5.48
N SER A 95 -14.68 -1.55 5.86
CA SER A 95 -15.73 -2.17 5.04
C SER A 95 -17.06 -1.43 5.10
N GLU A 96 -17.31 -0.61 6.15
CA GLU A 96 -18.51 0.19 6.26
C GLU A 96 -18.54 1.29 5.20
N PRO A 97 -19.58 1.31 4.33
CA PRO A 97 -19.67 2.33 3.30
C PRO A 97 -20.06 3.67 3.91
N THR A 98 -19.46 4.73 3.40
CA THR A 98 -19.79 6.11 3.74
C THR A 98 -20.48 6.77 2.56
N GLU A 99 -21.62 7.42 2.79
CA GLU A 99 -22.34 8.14 1.74
C GLU A 99 -21.67 9.48 1.41
N PHE A 100 -21.44 9.69 0.12
CA PHE A 100 -20.99 10.98 -0.41
C PHE A 100 -21.75 11.32 -1.71
N ARG A 101 -22.51 12.41 -1.70
CA ARG A 101 -23.31 12.90 -2.83
C ARG A 101 -24.28 11.85 -3.40
N GLY A 102 -24.99 11.13 -2.51
CA GLY A 102 -25.97 10.11 -2.88
C GLY A 102 -25.38 8.81 -3.42
N LYS A 103 -24.09 8.58 -3.20
CA LYS A 103 -23.39 7.33 -3.54
C LYS A 103 -22.57 6.83 -2.36
N GLU A 104 -22.67 5.56 -2.08
CA GLU A 104 -21.89 4.88 -1.04
C GLU A 104 -20.51 4.48 -1.56
N TYR A 105 -19.50 4.61 -0.71
CA TYR A 105 -18.11 4.25 -1.00
C TYR A 105 -17.50 3.59 0.23
N THR A 106 -16.83 2.47 0.04
CA THR A 106 -15.87 1.95 1.02
C THR A 106 -14.65 2.86 1.08
N LEU A 107 -13.84 2.76 2.12
CA LEU A 107 -12.61 3.57 2.24
C LEU A 107 -11.65 3.34 1.06
N TYR A 108 -11.54 2.11 0.59
CA TYR A 108 -10.74 1.79 -0.60
C TYR A 108 -11.26 2.50 -1.86
N GLU A 109 -12.56 2.41 -2.12
CA GLU A 109 -13.20 3.05 -3.29
C GLU A 109 -13.07 4.58 -3.24
N ALA A 110 -13.27 5.18 -2.07
CA ALA A 110 -13.09 6.61 -1.86
C ALA A 110 -11.66 7.05 -2.20
N LYS A 111 -10.64 6.32 -1.73
CA LYS A 111 -9.23 6.58 -2.07
C LYS A 111 -8.93 6.38 -3.56
N GLN A 112 -9.51 5.36 -4.20
CA GLN A 112 -9.34 5.18 -5.66
C GLN A 112 -9.98 6.35 -6.42
N ARG A 113 -11.14 6.81 -5.99
CA ARG A 113 -11.81 7.98 -6.59
C ARG A 113 -10.99 9.25 -6.43
N GLN A 114 -10.44 9.48 -5.24
CA GLN A 114 -9.54 10.61 -4.98
C GLN A 114 -8.34 10.58 -5.93
N ARG A 115 -7.66 9.45 -6.08
CA ARG A 115 -6.52 9.31 -6.99
C ARG A 115 -6.87 9.59 -8.45
N GLN A 116 -8.04 9.12 -8.89
CA GLN A 116 -8.53 9.42 -10.24
C GLN A 116 -8.70 10.93 -10.45
N MET A 117 -9.31 11.60 -9.48
CA MET A 117 -9.50 13.06 -9.52
C MET A 117 -8.17 13.81 -9.50
N GLU A 118 -7.23 13.44 -8.64
CA GLU A 118 -5.90 14.04 -8.57
C GLU A 118 -5.13 13.88 -9.88
N THR A 119 -5.22 12.70 -10.50
CA THR A 119 -4.58 12.41 -11.80
C THR A 119 -5.20 13.26 -12.91
N ALA A 120 -6.53 13.37 -12.95
CA ALA A 120 -7.23 14.22 -13.90
C ALA A 120 -6.87 15.71 -13.73
N MET A 121 -6.82 16.20 -12.49
CA MET A 121 -6.41 17.57 -12.17
C MET A 121 -4.96 17.83 -12.59
N ARG A 122 -4.06 16.88 -12.38
CA ARG A 122 -2.65 17.00 -12.81
C ARG A 122 -2.55 17.10 -14.32
N ALA A 123 -3.22 16.22 -15.06
CA ALA A 123 -3.26 16.26 -16.51
C ALA A 123 -3.84 17.58 -17.05
N GLN A 124 -4.89 18.11 -16.41
CA GLN A 124 -5.47 19.40 -16.75
C GLN A 124 -4.47 20.56 -16.54
N ARG A 125 -3.76 20.58 -15.43
CA ARG A 125 -2.72 21.57 -15.13
C ARG A 125 -1.59 21.53 -16.15
N GLU A 126 -1.15 20.35 -16.57
CA GLU A 126 -0.12 20.19 -17.61
C GLU A 126 -0.60 20.73 -18.96
N ARG A 127 -1.84 20.41 -19.36
CA ARG A 127 -2.45 21.00 -20.58
C ARG A 127 -2.45 22.52 -20.54
N CYS A 128 -2.91 23.13 -19.44
CA CYS A 128 -2.91 24.58 -19.27
C CYS A 128 -1.49 25.16 -19.35
N ARG A 129 -0.49 24.47 -18.78
CA ARG A 129 0.92 24.93 -18.84
C ARG A 129 1.44 24.88 -20.27
N CYS A 130 1.18 23.80 -21.02
CA CYS A 130 1.54 23.68 -22.43
C CYS A 130 0.90 24.80 -23.28
N PHE A 131 -0.39 25.09 -23.10
CA PHE A 131 -1.08 26.17 -23.80
C PHE A 131 -0.43 27.54 -23.53
N ARG A 132 -0.08 27.82 -22.27
CA ARG A 132 0.59 29.07 -21.90
C ARG A 132 1.95 29.20 -22.59
N THR A 133 2.74 28.14 -22.65
CA THR A 133 4.06 28.13 -23.30
C THR A 133 3.92 28.37 -24.82
N VAL A 134 2.98 27.69 -25.49
CA VAL A 134 2.73 27.85 -26.92
C VAL A 134 2.27 29.27 -27.25
N MET A 135 1.39 29.87 -26.44
CA MET A 135 0.93 31.23 -26.63
C MET A 135 2.07 32.24 -26.48
N LEU A 136 2.96 32.08 -25.51
CA LEU A 136 4.11 32.95 -25.32
C LEU A 136 5.09 32.88 -26.51
N ILE A 137 5.35 31.70 -27.05
CA ILE A 137 6.23 31.52 -28.23
C ILE A 137 5.61 32.18 -29.47
N ARG A 138 4.29 32.23 -29.59
CA ARG A 138 3.59 32.79 -30.74
C ARG A 138 3.51 34.33 -30.72
N MET A 139 3.75 34.93 -29.56
CA MET A 139 3.75 36.39 -29.36
C MET A 139 5.15 37.03 -29.42
N MET A 140 6.21 36.18 -29.51
CA MET A 140 7.59 36.62 -29.77
C MET A 140 7.93 36.54 -31.26
#